data_eed6ce27f3043d88a2830aceafa39512
#
_entry.id   eed6ce27f3043d88a2830aceafa39512
#
_cell.length_a   1.000
_cell.length_b   1.000
_cell.length_c   1.000
_cell.angle_alpha   90.00
_cell.angle_beta   90.00
_cell.angle_gamma   90.00
#
_symmetry.space_group_name_H-M   'P 1'
#
loop_
_entity.id
_entity.type
_entity.pdbx_description
1 polymer ?
#
loop_
_entity_poly.entity_id
_entity_poly.type
_entity_poly.pdbx_seq_one_letter_code
_entity_poly.pdbx_strand_id
1 'polypeptide(L)'
;MSGGSRTREPRLWNAEAVMESTTTMAESIDESKNVALTDDDLENDSKGQLIKRAGQLRDRRNELNQKASERASKRDELNAKTREKVDEAQQHRENRDELNEQVQEHKQKRNELNAKANELFDKVDQLKDELELNDGKSVDQLKEEIEDLEFKQQTQVLSSEEERELIEKIEDKRATLEDRKEKLDQNQDLEELKAKAKEVRAKASEHHQKVTELADEAQEHHNQMIQAYREADDIRDEADEWHEKFVEAQEAADRHHEDFVRVQKRLREMDKEEERERESEREEKREEAKREAEEIYQSFKDGETLDTEDLMKLQKAGLL
;
A
#
# COMPACT_ATOMS: atom_id res chain seq x y z
N MET A 1 22.37 7.43 43.87
CA MET A 1 22.07 6.02 43.56
C MET A 1 21.52 5.93 42.18
N SER A 2 22.26 5.28 41.36
CA SER A 2 22.20 5.21 39.91
C SER A 2 20.98 4.43 39.42
N GLY A 3 20.17 5.06 38.59
CA GLY A 3 19.14 4.40 37.80
C GLY A 3 19.58 4.33 36.35
N GLY A 4 20.10 3.17 35.93
CA GLY A 4 20.56 2.92 34.56
C GLY A 4 19.42 2.86 33.59
N SER A 5 19.37 3.79 32.65
CA SER A 5 18.55 3.72 31.44
C SER A 5 19.13 2.66 30.52
N ARG A 6 18.44 1.52 30.35
CA ARG A 6 18.73 0.54 29.30
C ARG A 6 18.21 1.08 27.98
N THR A 7 19.10 1.67 27.19
CA THR A 7 18.91 1.88 25.77
C THR A 7 18.80 0.51 25.08
N ARG A 8 17.60 0.20 24.55
CA ARG A 8 17.43 -0.92 23.60
C ARG A 8 18.13 -0.53 22.32
N GLU A 9 19.22 -1.21 22.00
CA GLU A 9 19.82 -1.17 20.67
C GLU A 9 18.82 -1.68 19.62
N PRO A 10 18.72 -1.02 18.45
CA PRO A 10 17.92 -1.54 17.34
C PRO A 10 18.55 -2.86 16.87
N ARG A 11 17.74 -3.92 16.81
CA ARG A 11 18.14 -5.19 16.18
C ARG A 11 18.50 -4.88 14.73
N LEU A 12 19.78 -4.96 14.42
CA LEU A 12 20.28 -5.03 13.06
C LEU A 12 19.58 -6.22 12.37
N TRP A 13 18.69 -5.92 11.47
CA TRP A 13 18.09 -6.87 10.54
C TRP A 13 19.24 -7.46 9.72
N ASN A 14 19.37 -8.77 9.78
CA ASN A 14 20.41 -9.51 9.10
C ASN A 14 20.11 -9.47 7.59
N ALA A 15 20.69 -8.51 6.88
CA ALA A 15 20.56 -8.33 5.43
C ALA A 15 21.05 -9.58 4.64
N GLU A 16 21.87 -10.44 5.25
CA GLU A 16 22.33 -11.68 4.64
C GLU A 16 21.23 -12.75 4.52
N ALA A 17 20.27 -12.82 5.46
CA ALA A 17 19.19 -13.81 5.41
C ALA A 17 18.13 -13.49 4.34
N VAL A 18 18.00 -12.20 3.95
CA VAL A 18 17.11 -11.77 2.85
C VAL A 18 17.76 -12.01 1.50
N MET A 19 19.08 -11.88 1.40
CA MET A 19 19.80 -12.17 0.14
C MET A 19 19.83 -13.65 -0.20
N GLU A 20 19.84 -14.56 0.77
CA GLU A 20 19.79 -16.02 0.50
C GLU A 20 18.41 -16.51 0.07
N SER A 21 17.31 -15.86 0.48
CA SER A 21 15.96 -16.24 0.04
C SER A 21 15.58 -15.68 -1.33
N THR A 22 16.17 -14.59 -1.76
CA THR A 22 15.97 -14.02 -3.10
C THR A 22 16.81 -14.69 -4.18
N THR A 23 17.91 -15.38 -3.81
CA THR A 23 18.76 -16.10 -4.76
C THR A 23 18.18 -17.48 -5.17
N THR A 24 17.16 -18.00 -4.44
CA THR A 24 16.57 -19.32 -4.75
C THR A 24 15.31 -19.24 -5.61
N MET A 25 14.81 -18.05 -5.94
CA MET A 25 13.68 -17.83 -6.86
C MET A 25 14.04 -17.12 -8.16
N ALA A 26 15.29 -16.80 -8.40
CA ALA A 26 15.79 -16.65 -9.73
C ALA A 26 15.92 -18.06 -10.32
N GLU A 27 14.80 -18.72 -10.65
CA GLU A 27 14.77 -19.70 -11.70
C GLU A 27 15.28 -18.96 -12.94
N SER A 28 16.61 -19.00 -13.09
CA SER A 28 17.27 -18.63 -14.32
C SER A 28 16.49 -19.31 -15.44
N ILE A 29 15.82 -18.51 -16.26
CA ILE A 29 15.41 -18.95 -17.58
C ILE A 29 16.68 -19.56 -18.14
N ASP A 30 16.67 -20.87 -18.33
CA ASP A 30 17.82 -21.62 -18.81
C ASP A 30 18.22 -21.04 -20.19
N GLU A 31 19.10 -20.01 -20.14
CA GLU A 31 19.62 -19.32 -21.32
C GLU A 31 20.40 -20.25 -22.23
N SER A 32 20.77 -21.44 -21.69
CA SER A 32 21.52 -22.48 -22.47
C SER A 32 20.68 -23.13 -23.58
N LYS A 33 19.38 -22.82 -23.68
CA LYS A 33 18.49 -23.24 -24.78
C LYS A 33 18.00 -22.09 -25.66
N ASN A 34 18.70 -21.00 -25.67
CA ASN A 34 18.41 -19.92 -26.60
C ASN A 34 18.83 -20.37 -28.01
N VAL A 35 17.93 -21.05 -28.68
CA VAL A 35 18.05 -21.35 -30.12
C VAL A 35 17.68 -20.06 -30.85
N ALA A 36 18.54 -19.03 -30.69
CA ALA A 36 18.42 -17.84 -31.51
C ALA A 36 18.60 -18.31 -33.00
N LEU A 37 17.58 -18.05 -33.78
CA LEU A 37 17.62 -18.35 -35.22
C LEU A 37 18.61 -17.40 -35.87
N THR A 38 19.69 -17.96 -36.46
CA THR A 38 20.64 -17.17 -37.26
C THR A 38 20.22 -17.19 -38.72
N ASP A 39 20.65 -16.20 -39.51
CA ASP A 39 20.39 -16.18 -40.95
C ASP A 39 21.08 -17.37 -41.64
N ASP A 40 22.24 -17.82 -41.13
CA ASP A 40 22.98 -19.01 -41.58
C ASP A 40 22.15 -20.29 -41.42
N ASP A 41 21.36 -20.41 -40.30
CA ASP A 41 20.44 -21.54 -40.09
C ASP A 41 19.30 -21.59 -41.11
N LEU A 42 18.81 -20.41 -41.54
CA LEU A 42 17.74 -20.32 -42.55
C LEU A 42 18.22 -20.71 -43.94
N GLU A 43 19.52 -20.47 -44.27
CA GLU A 43 20.08 -20.74 -45.55
C GLU A 43 20.59 -22.17 -45.68
N ASN A 44 21.20 -22.74 -44.63
CA ASN A 44 21.91 -24.00 -44.65
C ASN A 44 21.12 -25.20 -44.08
N ASP A 45 20.06 -24.98 -43.30
CA ASP A 45 19.27 -26.05 -42.71
C ASP A 45 18.39 -26.76 -43.77
N SER A 46 18.37 -28.10 -43.69
CA SER A 46 17.43 -28.89 -44.49
C SER A 46 15.98 -28.61 -44.09
N LYS A 47 15.04 -28.84 -45.03
CA LYS A 47 13.60 -28.69 -44.79
C LYS A 47 13.12 -29.43 -43.54
N GLY A 48 13.61 -30.64 -43.27
CA GLY A 48 13.31 -31.43 -42.10
C GLY A 48 13.80 -30.78 -40.78
N GLN A 49 14.99 -30.15 -40.82
CA GLN A 49 15.54 -29.42 -39.67
C GLN A 49 14.74 -28.15 -39.41
N LEU A 50 14.36 -27.39 -40.44
CA LEU A 50 13.52 -26.21 -40.32
C LEU A 50 12.13 -26.53 -39.77
N ILE A 51 11.50 -27.64 -40.18
CA ILE A 51 10.21 -28.10 -39.63
C ILE A 51 10.34 -28.40 -38.14
N LYS A 52 11.40 -29.11 -37.72
CA LYS A 52 11.65 -29.42 -36.30
C LYS A 52 11.87 -28.14 -35.50
N ARG A 53 12.66 -27.21 -36.03
CA ARG A 53 12.94 -25.91 -35.39
C ARG A 53 11.69 -25.06 -35.29
N ALA A 54 10.82 -25.01 -36.31
CA ALA A 54 9.52 -24.35 -36.23
C ALA A 54 8.64 -24.92 -35.11
N GLY A 55 8.64 -26.26 -34.94
CA GLY A 55 7.95 -26.91 -33.81
C GLY A 55 8.48 -26.44 -32.47
N GLN A 56 9.80 -26.44 -32.29
CA GLN A 56 10.43 -25.99 -31.02
C GLN A 56 10.14 -24.53 -30.72
N LEU A 57 10.25 -23.63 -31.71
CA LEU A 57 9.95 -22.21 -31.56
C LEU A 57 8.47 -21.97 -31.14
N ARG A 58 7.53 -22.70 -31.79
CA ARG A 58 6.11 -22.64 -31.43
C ARG A 58 5.87 -23.11 -30.02
N ASP A 59 6.46 -24.24 -29.62
CA ASP A 59 6.25 -24.81 -28.29
C ASP A 59 6.87 -23.90 -27.23
N ARG A 60 8.05 -23.34 -27.46
CA ARG A 60 8.68 -22.36 -26.56
C ARG A 60 7.86 -21.06 -26.40
N ARG A 61 7.35 -20.52 -27.52
CA ARG A 61 6.43 -19.38 -27.50
C ARG A 61 5.19 -19.68 -26.66
N ASN A 62 4.61 -20.88 -26.79
CA ASN A 62 3.41 -21.26 -26.04
C ASN A 62 3.71 -21.37 -24.54
N GLU A 63 4.85 -21.94 -24.14
CA GLU A 63 5.31 -21.98 -22.74
C GLU A 63 5.48 -20.57 -22.16
N LEU A 64 6.11 -19.66 -22.91
CA LEU A 64 6.32 -18.28 -22.49
C LEU A 64 5.00 -17.51 -22.38
N ASN A 65 4.07 -17.71 -23.31
CA ASN A 65 2.74 -17.12 -23.24
C ASN A 65 1.95 -17.62 -22.03
N GLN A 66 2.09 -18.90 -21.67
CA GLN A 66 1.49 -19.44 -20.46
C GLN A 66 2.09 -18.79 -19.21
N LYS A 67 3.43 -18.70 -19.12
CA LYS A 67 4.11 -17.98 -18.02
C LYS A 67 3.70 -16.51 -17.94
N ALA A 68 3.58 -15.83 -19.06
CA ALA A 68 3.10 -14.46 -19.12
C ALA A 68 1.67 -14.35 -18.57
N SER A 69 0.77 -15.27 -18.94
CA SER A 69 -0.60 -15.29 -18.42
C SER A 69 -0.66 -15.52 -16.90
N GLU A 70 0.15 -16.45 -16.38
CA GLU A 70 0.25 -16.74 -14.94
C GLU A 70 0.78 -15.50 -14.17
N ARG A 71 1.82 -14.83 -14.70
CA ARG A 71 2.39 -13.62 -14.12
C ARG A 71 1.41 -12.43 -14.16
N ALA A 72 0.67 -12.27 -15.27
CA ALA A 72 -0.37 -11.27 -15.39
C ALA A 72 -1.49 -11.50 -14.34
N SER A 73 -1.93 -12.75 -14.17
CA SER A 73 -2.93 -13.10 -13.16
C SER A 73 -2.45 -12.78 -11.74
N LYS A 74 -1.18 -13.04 -11.43
CA LYS A 74 -0.59 -12.72 -10.13
C LYS A 74 -0.51 -11.21 -9.90
N ARG A 75 -0.06 -10.44 -10.89
CA ARG A 75 -0.08 -8.97 -10.86
C ARG A 75 -1.49 -8.43 -10.62
N ASP A 76 -2.49 -8.97 -11.32
CA ASP A 76 -3.88 -8.51 -11.20
C ASP A 76 -4.47 -8.82 -9.82
N GLU A 77 -4.13 -9.99 -9.23
CA GLU A 77 -4.47 -10.32 -7.84
C GLU A 77 -3.87 -9.31 -6.85
N LEU A 78 -2.58 -8.99 -7.00
CA LEU A 78 -1.90 -8.01 -6.14
C LEU A 78 -2.49 -6.60 -6.30
N ASN A 79 -2.77 -6.18 -7.53
CA ASN A 79 -3.44 -4.91 -7.79
C ASN A 79 -4.84 -4.82 -7.16
N ALA A 80 -5.58 -5.93 -7.11
CA ALA A 80 -6.86 -5.98 -6.41
C ALA A 80 -6.67 -5.81 -4.89
N LYS A 81 -5.68 -6.47 -4.29
CA LYS A 81 -5.32 -6.32 -2.87
C LYS A 81 -4.85 -4.89 -2.54
N THR A 82 -4.06 -4.28 -3.43
CA THR A 82 -3.65 -2.88 -3.27
C THR A 82 -4.87 -1.95 -3.19
N ARG A 83 -5.86 -2.14 -4.07
CA ARG A 83 -7.10 -1.36 -4.04
C ARG A 83 -7.87 -1.56 -2.74
N GLU A 84 -8.01 -2.80 -2.27
CA GLU A 84 -8.66 -3.12 -1.00
C GLU A 84 -7.98 -2.39 0.18
N LYS A 85 -6.63 -2.38 0.22
CA LYS A 85 -5.88 -1.66 1.26
C LYS A 85 -5.99 -0.13 1.16
N VAL A 86 -6.06 0.40 -0.04
CA VAL A 86 -6.32 1.84 -0.26
C VAL A 86 -7.73 2.22 0.20
N ASP A 87 -8.74 1.38 -0.09
CA ASP A 87 -10.11 1.60 0.35
C ASP A 87 -10.23 1.53 1.89
N GLU A 88 -9.54 0.59 2.54
CA GLU A 88 -9.42 0.50 4.01
C GLU A 88 -8.79 1.78 4.59
N ALA A 89 -7.70 2.25 4.02
CA ALA A 89 -7.05 3.49 4.43
C ALA A 89 -7.98 4.71 4.26
N GLN A 90 -8.76 4.76 3.18
CA GLN A 90 -9.73 5.82 2.96
C GLN A 90 -10.85 5.80 4.00
N GLN A 91 -11.35 4.64 4.40
CA GLN A 91 -12.35 4.52 5.48
C GLN A 91 -11.79 5.04 6.81
N HIS A 92 -10.55 4.67 7.16
CA HIS A 92 -9.91 5.20 8.35
C HIS A 92 -9.71 6.71 8.30
N ARG A 93 -9.41 7.26 7.13
CA ARG A 93 -9.33 8.71 6.93
C ARG A 93 -10.67 9.39 7.18
N GLU A 94 -11.76 8.87 6.64
CA GLU A 94 -13.10 9.41 6.82
C GLU A 94 -13.51 9.38 8.29
N ASN A 95 -13.33 8.26 8.98
CA ASN A 95 -13.61 8.13 10.42
C ASN A 95 -12.78 9.13 11.25
N ARG A 96 -11.49 9.28 10.95
CA ARG A 96 -10.64 10.28 11.62
C ARG A 96 -11.14 11.70 11.40
N ASP A 97 -11.56 12.03 10.19
CA ASP A 97 -12.01 13.38 9.85
C ASP A 97 -13.35 13.70 10.55
N GLU A 98 -14.28 12.75 10.64
CA GLU A 98 -15.53 12.87 11.43
C GLU A 98 -15.24 13.05 12.94
N LEU A 99 -14.32 12.28 13.50
CA LEU A 99 -13.91 12.42 14.89
C LEU A 99 -13.25 13.78 15.15
N ASN A 100 -12.43 14.26 14.24
CA ASN A 100 -11.82 15.59 14.35
C ASN A 100 -12.86 16.72 14.30
N GLU A 101 -13.92 16.58 13.51
CA GLU A 101 -15.03 17.55 13.52
C GLU A 101 -15.72 17.57 14.87
N GLN A 102 -16.04 16.41 15.45
CA GLN A 102 -16.61 16.30 16.78
C GLN A 102 -15.68 16.90 17.85
N VAL A 103 -14.37 16.67 17.74
CA VAL A 103 -13.36 17.30 18.61
C VAL A 103 -13.46 18.83 18.56
N GLN A 104 -13.62 19.42 17.38
CA GLN A 104 -13.74 20.87 17.24
C GLN A 104 -15.04 21.39 17.87
N GLU A 105 -16.17 20.70 17.67
CA GLU A 105 -17.42 21.07 18.32
C GLU A 105 -17.30 21.03 19.86
N HIS A 106 -16.74 19.98 20.41
CA HIS A 106 -16.55 19.86 21.86
C HIS A 106 -15.56 20.90 22.38
N LYS A 107 -14.50 21.24 21.65
CA LYS A 107 -13.60 22.35 22.00
C LYS A 107 -14.32 23.69 22.06
N GLN A 108 -15.22 23.98 21.12
CA GLN A 108 -15.99 25.21 21.10
C GLN A 108 -16.93 25.27 22.33
N LYS A 109 -17.71 24.21 22.57
CA LYS A 109 -18.60 24.12 23.74
C LYS A 109 -17.84 24.28 25.06
N ARG A 110 -16.68 23.61 25.18
CA ARG A 110 -15.80 23.77 26.34
C ARG A 110 -15.35 25.22 26.54
N ASN A 111 -14.91 25.89 25.45
CA ASN A 111 -14.42 27.26 25.52
C ASN A 111 -15.54 28.24 25.90
N GLU A 112 -16.75 28.07 25.36
CA GLU A 112 -17.92 28.85 25.72
C GLU A 112 -18.31 28.67 27.23
N LEU A 113 -18.29 27.43 27.72
CA LEU A 113 -18.57 27.12 29.07
C LEU A 113 -17.48 27.67 30.02
N ASN A 114 -16.21 27.58 29.64
CA ASN A 114 -15.12 28.18 30.41
C ASN A 114 -15.25 29.72 30.49
N ALA A 115 -15.61 30.38 29.40
CA ALA A 115 -15.88 31.83 29.41
C ALA A 115 -17.02 32.19 30.35
N LYS A 116 -18.14 31.46 30.27
CA LYS A 116 -19.27 31.64 31.18
C LYS A 116 -18.89 31.36 32.65
N ALA A 117 -18.09 30.33 32.89
CA ALA A 117 -17.61 30.04 34.26
C ALA A 117 -16.75 31.18 34.79
N ASN A 118 -15.83 31.72 33.97
CA ASN A 118 -15.00 32.87 34.36
C ASN A 118 -15.86 34.11 34.68
N GLU A 119 -16.84 34.44 33.83
CA GLU A 119 -17.76 35.56 34.09
C GLU A 119 -18.53 35.39 35.43
N LEU A 120 -18.92 34.14 35.74
CA LEU A 120 -19.59 33.87 37.02
C LEU A 120 -18.64 33.97 38.22
N PHE A 121 -17.39 33.52 38.09
CA PHE A 121 -16.37 33.68 39.13
C PHE A 121 -15.99 35.16 39.32
N ASP A 122 -15.87 35.93 38.25
CA ASP A 122 -15.65 37.39 38.36
C ASP A 122 -16.78 38.09 39.11
N LYS A 123 -18.05 37.70 38.88
CA LYS A 123 -19.20 38.19 39.64
C LYS A 123 -19.17 37.76 41.12
N VAL A 124 -18.73 36.52 41.37
CA VAL A 124 -18.53 36.02 42.75
C VAL A 124 -17.49 36.86 43.48
N ASP A 125 -16.39 37.21 42.80
CA ASP A 125 -15.31 37.98 43.42
C ASP A 125 -15.74 39.44 43.60
N GLN A 126 -16.46 40.04 42.65
CA GLN A 126 -17.07 41.39 42.83
C GLN A 126 -18.01 41.43 44.03
N LEU A 127 -18.90 40.42 44.18
CA LEU A 127 -19.82 40.37 45.31
C LEU A 127 -19.12 40.16 46.65
N LYS A 128 -18.00 39.41 46.67
CA LYS A 128 -17.17 39.29 47.86
C LYS A 128 -16.47 40.61 48.21
N ASP A 129 -16.03 41.40 47.22
CA ASP A 129 -15.45 42.70 47.44
C ASP A 129 -16.50 43.69 48.00
N GLU A 130 -17.72 43.71 47.42
CA GLU A 130 -18.84 44.54 47.90
C GLU A 130 -19.24 44.22 49.35
N LEU A 131 -19.10 42.94 49.76
CA LEU A 131 -19.36 42.50 51.12
C LEU A 131 -18.20 42.71 52.10
N GLU A 132 -17.12 43.36 51.63
CA GLU A 132 -15.88 43.57 52.42
C GLU A 132 -15.20 42.24 52.85
N LEU A 133 -15.54 41.14 52.17
CA LEU A 133 -14.99 39.83 52.51
C LEU A 133 -13.55 39.64 52.00
N ASN A 134 -13.12 40.47 51.06
CA ASN A 134 -11.75 40.46 50.53
C ASN A 134 -10.80 41.39 51.36
N ASP A 135 -11.32 42.29 52.20
CA ASP A 135 -10.49 43.10 53.04
C ASP A 135 -9.99 42.27 54.25
N GLY A 136 -8.77 41.73 54.08
CA GLY A 136 -8.09 40.93 55.10
C GLY A 136 -7.92 39.45 54.71
N LYS A 137 -7.53 38.63 55.66
CA LYS A 137 -7.18 37.22 55.41
C LYS A 137 -8.39 36.37 55.07
N SER A 138 -8.26 35.45 54.10
CA SER A 138 -9.34 34.53 53.74
C SER A 138 -9.73 33.62 54.92
N VAL A 139 -10.94 33.02 54.85
CA VAL A 139 -11.44 32.05 55.85
C VAL A 139 -10.42 30.90 56.03
N ASP A 140 -9.81 30.44 54.97
CA ASP A 140 -8.84 29.34 54.99
C ASP A 140 -7.51 29.78 55.62
N GLN A 141 -7.03 30.99 55.30
CA GLN A 141 -5.85 31.57 55.93
C GLN A 141 -6.07 31.85 57.45
N LEU A 142 -7.25 32.29 57.84
CA LEU A 142 -7.57 32.48 59.25
C LEU A 142 -7.61 31.16 60.01
N LYS A 143 -8.10 30.09 59.39
CA LYS A 143 -8.07 28.73 59.97
C LYS A 143 -6.62 28.24 60.16
N GLU A 144 -5.81 28.35 59.14
CA GLU A 144 -4.41 27.94 59.20
C GLU A 144 -3.64 28.70 60.26
N GLU A 145 -3.87 30.02 60.39
CA GLU A 145 -3.23 30.82 61.43
C GLU A 145 -3.73 30.47 62.84
N ILE A 146 -5.01 30.12 63.00
CA ILE A 146 -5.54 29.66 64.30
C ILE A 146 -4.89 28.31 64.63
N GLU A 147 -4.83 27.38 63.71
CA GLU A 147 -4.19 26.07 63.92
C GLU A 147 -2.71 26.23 64.29
N ASP A 148 -1.99 27.13 63.63
CA ASP A 148 -0.58 27.43 63.94
C ASP A 148 -0.42 28.02 65.36
N LEU A 149 -1.32 28.89 65.75
CA LEU A 149 -1.27 29.50 67.10
C LEU A 149 -1.66 28.48 68.19
N GLU A 150 -2.66 27.65 67.95
CA GLU A 150 -3.06 26.55 68.83
C GLU A 150 -1.91 25.50 68.93
N PHE A 151 -1.23 25.18 67.82
CA PHE A 151 -0.07 24.32 67.84
C PHE A 151 1.06 24.92 68.72
N LYS A 152 1.34 26.23 68.58
CA LYS A 152 2.29 26.93 69.46
C LYS A 152 1.94 26.86 70.91
N GLN A 153 0.68 27.06 71.21
CA GLN A 153 0.14 26.96 72.64
C GLN A 153 0.41 25.56 73.19
N GLN A 154 0.23 24.52 72.41
CA GLN A 154 0.37 23.13 72.87
C GLN A 154 1.82 22.65 72.95
N THR A 155 2.75 23.21 72.13
CA THR A 155 4.09 22.70 72.01
C THR A 155 5.20 23.53 72.61
N GLN A 156 4.95 24.81 72.90
CA GLN A 156 5.96 25.70 73.42
C GLN A 156 5.73 25.95 74.94
N VAL A 157 6.80 26.05 75.70
CA VAL A 157 6.77 26.43 77.11
C VAL A 157 6.73 27.97 77.16
N LEU A 158 5.58 28.51 77.38
CA LEU A 158 5.33 29.96 77.44
C LEU A 158 5.29 30.46 78.86
N SER A 159 5.61 31.73 79.08
CA SER A 159 5.39 32.39 80.34
C SER A 159 3.88 32.71 80.53
N SER A 160 3.44 32.92 81.73
CA SER A 160 2.01 33.20 82.06
C SER A 160 1.44 34.45 81.35
N GLU A 161 2.30 35.42 80.99
CA GLU A 161 1.90 36.62 80.24
C GLU A 161 1.79 36.29 78.74
N GLU A 162 2.77 35.58 78.21
CA GLU A 162 2.78 35.13 76.74
C GLU A 162 1.61 34.18 76.46
N GLU A 163 1.24 33.33 77.41
CA GLU A 163 0.12 32.40 77.22
C GLU A 163 -1.23 33.20 77.21
N ARG A 164 -1.36 34.20 77.98
CA ARG A 164 -2.57 35.08 77.93
C ARG A 164 -2.69 35.85 76.62
N GLU A 165 -1.58 36.46 76.18
CA GLU A 165 -1.57 37.16 74.88
C GLU A 165 -1.87 36.21 73.70
N LEU A 166 -1.42 34.99 73.80
CA LEU A 166 -1.66 33.98 72.74
C LEU A 166 -3.12 33.54 72.70
N ILE A 167 -3.75 33.35 73.89
CA ILE A 167 -5.18 33.03 74.03
C ILE A 167 -6.00 34.17 73.46
N GLU A 168 -5.72 35.40 73.83
CA GLU A 168 -6.44 36.59 73.36
C GLU A 168 -6.36 36.72 71.84
N LYS A 169 -5.17 36.48 71.21
CA LYS A 169 -4.99 36.47 69.78
C LYS A 169 -5.74 35.32 69.05
N ILE A 170 -5.83 34.16 69.68
CA ILE A 170 -6.65 33.05 69.20
C ILE A 170 -8.14 33.36 69.25
N GLU A 171 -8.60 33.94 70.34
CA GLU A 171 -10.01 34.35 70.55
C GLU A 171 -10.43 35.43 69.54
N ASP A 172 -9.61 36.49 69.36
CA ASP A 172 -9.82 37.52 68.33
C ASP A 172 -9.88 36.99 66.93
N LYS A 173 -8.99 36.09 66.60
CA LYS A 173 -8.96 35.44 65.22
C LYS A 173 -10.17 34.51 65.07
N ARG A 174 -10.58 33.78 66.09
CA ARG A 174 -11.79 32.94 66.04
C ARG A 174 -13.05 33.81 65.91
N ALA A 175 -13.17 34.91 66.64
CA ALA A 175 -14.29 35.88 66.53
C ALA A 175 -14.32 36.43 65.04
N THR A 176 -13.19 36.85 64.55
CA THR A 176 -13.07 37.35 63.17
C THR A 176 -13.46 36.27 62.15
N LEU A 177 -13.05 35.00 62.33
CA LEU A 177 -13.41 33.87 61.49
C LEU A 177 -14.90 33.60 61.50
N GLU A 178 -15.55 33.69 62.71
CA GLU A 178 -16.98 33.45 62.89
C GLU A 178 -17.81 34.54 62.20
N ASP A 179 -17.47 35.83 62.41
CA ASP A 179 -18.10 36.96 61.72
C ASP A 179 -18.03 36.85 60.21
N ARG A 180 -16.86 36.43 59.65
CA ARG A 180 -16.71 36.21 58.23
C ARG A 180 -17.51 35.03 57.71
N LYS A 181 -17.60 33.94 58.45
CA LYS A 181 -18.43 32.80 58.07
C LYS A 181 -19.91 33.21 58.08
N GLU A 182 -20.34 33.90 59.06
CA GLU A 182 -21.74 34.37 59.18
C GLU A 182 -22.14 35.30 58.02
N LYS A 183 -21.28 36.25 57.67
CA LYS A 183 -21.46 37.11 56.51
C LYS A 183 -21.49 36.32 55.17
N LEU A 184 -20.70 35.27 55.07
CA LEU A 184 -20.69 34.37 53.87
C LEU A 184 -21.97 33.52 53.80
N ASP A 185 -22.42 32.96 54.95
CA ASP A 185 -23.60 32.09 55.01
C ASP A 185 -24.93 32.86 54.87
N GLN A 186 -24.96 34.13 55.28
CA GLN A 186 -26.12 34.99 55.11
C GLN A 186 -26.36 35.48 53.70
N ASN A 187 -25.36 35.36 52.83
CA ASN A 187 -25.48 35.80 51.44
C ASN A 187 -25.84 34.65 50.46
N GLN A 188 -27.16 34.42 50.40
CA GLN A 188 -27.72 33.36 49.51
C GLN A 188 -27.34 33.54 48.07
N ASP A 189 -27.22 34.79 47.58
CA ASP A 189 -26.85 35.09 46.19
C ASP A 189 -25.42 34.65 45.86
N LEU A 190 -24.48 34.81 46.82
CA LEU A 190 -23.11 34.38 46.68
C LEU A 190 -22.97 32.84 46.52
N GLU A 191 -23.69 32.10 47.35
CA GLU A 191 -23.68 30.64 47.31
C GLU A 191 -24.34 30.11 46.02
N GLU A 192 -25.44 30.73 45.57
CA GLU A 192 -26.06 30.38 44.29
C GLU A 192 -25.12 30.64 43.08
N LEU A 193 -24.44 31.81 43.08
CA LEU A 193 -23.48 32.11 42.01
C LEU A 193 -22.30 31.14 42.00
N LYS A 194 -21.74 30.81 43.18
CA LYS A 194 -20.67 29.79 43.29
C LYS A 194 -21.14 28.42 42.81
N ALA A 195 -22.37 28.00 43.18
CA ALA A 195 -22.92 26.72 42.72
C ALA A 195 -23.08 26.69 41.21
N LYS A 196 -23.65 27.76 40.62
CA LYS A 196 -23.77 27.90 39.16
C LYS A 196 -22.40 27.90 38.44
N ALA A 197 -21.41 28.62 38.99
CA ALA A 197 -20.07 28.66 38.44
C ALA A 197 -19.39 27.25 38.44
N LYS A 198 -19.54 26.52 39.56
CA LYS A 198 -19.04 25.13 39.68
C LYS A 198 -19.74 24.18 38.71
N GLU A 199 -21.07 24.29 38.56
CA GLU A 199 -21.83 23.47 37.60
C GLU A 199 -21.37 23.70 36.15
N VAL A 200 -21.23 24.98 35.76
CA VAL A 200 -20.76 25.33 34.41
C VAL A 200 -19.34 24.82 34.18
N ARG A 201 -18.46 24.93 35.17
CA ARG A 201 -17.10 24.40 35.11
C ARG A 201 -17.06 22.89 35.04
N ALA A 202 -17.95 22.18 35.75
CA ALA A 202 -18.08 20.72 35.65
C ALA A 202 -18.48 20.29 34.22
N LYS A 203 -19.47 20.97 33.62
CA LYS A 203 -19.85 20.74 32.23
C LYS A 203 -18.71 21.02 31.26
N ALA A 204 -17.90 22.05 31.47
CA ALA A 204 -16.70 22.29 30.66
C ALA A 204 -15.67 21.16 30.80
N SER A 205 -15.52 20.60 32.01
CA SER A 205 -14.66 19.44 32.26
C SER A 205 -15.14 18.18 31.54
N GLU A 206 -16.45 17.92 31.49
CA GLU A 206 -17.03 16.81 30.72
C GLU A 206 -16.72 16.94 29.23
N HIS A 207 -16.86 18.15 28.66
CA HIS A 207 -16.49 18.41 27.29
C HIS A 207 -14.97 18.24 27.03
N HIS A 208 -14.14 18.59 28.01
CA HIS A 208 -12.72 18.38 27.95
C HIS A 208 -12.35 16.89 27.90
N GLN A 209 -12.98 16.06 28.69
CA GLN A 209 -12.80 14.61 28.67
C GLN A 209 -13.19 14.03 27.31
N LYS A 210 -14.35 14.44 26.78
CA LYS A 210 -14.78 14.01 25.41
C LYS A 210 -13.81 14.43 24.33
N VAL A 211 -13.22 15.62 24.42
CA VAL A 211 -12.17 16.06 23.49
C VAL A 211 -10.97 15.12 23.54
N THR A 212 -10.57 14.67 24.74
CA THR A 212 -9.43 13.76 24.87
C THR A 212 -9.76 12.39 24.30
N GLU A 213 -10.90 11.80 24.68
CA GLU A 213 -11.36 10.50 24.17
C GLU A 213 -11.44 10.46 22.63
N LEU A 214 -12.15 11.44 22.05
CA LEU A 214 -12.31 11.53 20.60
C LEU A 214 -10.99 11.81 19.86
N ALA A 215 -10.07 12.57 20.48
CA ALA A 215 -8.76 12.82 19.90
C ALA A 215 -7.88 11.56 19.91
N ASP A 216 -7.96 10.73 20.95
CA ASP A 216 -7.26 9.46 21.04
C ASP A 216 -7.79 8.46 19.99
N GLU A 217 -9.12 8.36 19.83
CA GLU A 217 -9.75 7.55 18.79
C GLU A 217 -9.36 8.03 17.38
N ALA A 218 -9.37 9.34 17.15
CA ALA A 218 -8.93 9.92 15.87
C ALA A 218 -7.46 9.60 15.56
N GLN A 219 -6.60 9.60 16.60
CA GLN A 219 -5.19 9.23 16.46
C GLN A 219 -5.02 7.74 16.13
N GLU A 220 -5.86 6.87 16.68
CA GLU A 220 -5.84 5.44 16.35
C GLU A 220 -6.20 5.22 14.89
N HIS A 221 -7.29 5.82 14.40
CA HIS A 221 -7.64 5.77 12.97
C HIS A 221 -6.56 6.36 12.07
N HIS A 222 -5.90 7.43 12.50
CA HIS A 222 -4.75 7.98 11.75
C HIS A 222 -3.61 6.97 11.63
N ASN A 223 -3.29 6.25 12.70
CA ASN A 223 -2.24 5.24 12.69
C ASN A 223 -2.60 4.05 11.78
N GLN A 224 -3.85 3.58 11.86
CA GLN A 224 -4.38 2.51 11.01
C GLN A 224 -4.38 2.92 9.52
N MET A 225 -4.77 4.15 9.22
CA MET A 225 -4.68 4.72 7.86
C MET A 225 -3.26 4.69 7.31
N ILE A 226 -2.27 5.13 8.11
CA ILE A 226 -0.86 5.11 7.69
C ILE A 226 -0.36 3.68 7.48
N GLN A 227 -0.76 2.76 8.35
CA GLN A 227 -0.39 1.36 8.22
C GLN A 227 -0.97 0.74 6.94
N ALA A 228 -2.26 0.97 6.66
CA ALA A 228 -2.92 0.45 5.45
C ALA A 228 -2.30 1.02 4.17
N TYR A 229 -1.91 2.30 4.14
CA TYR A 229 -1.17 2.86 2.99
C TYR A 229 0.21 2.22 2.81
N ARG A 230 0.96 1.96 3.87
CA ARG A 230 2.26 1.28 3.77
C ARG A 230 2.10 -0.14 3.23
N GLU A 231 1.11 -0.89 3.75
CA GLU A 231 0.79 -2.22 3.23
C GLU A 231 0.38 -2.18 1.75
N ALA A 232 -0.37 -1.13 1.34
CA ALA A 232 -0.73 -0.94 -0.06
C ALA A 232 0.48 -0.65 -0.96
N ASP A 233 1.44 0.16 -0.48
CA ASP A 233 2.67 0.47 -1.20
C ASP A 233 3.56 -0.79 -1.34
N ASP A 234 3.73 -1.58 -0.26
CA ASP A 234 4.50 -2.83 -0.30
C ASP A 234 3.91 -3.84 -1.30
N ILE A 235 2.56 -4.00 -1.31
CA ILE A 235 1.88 -4.88 -2.27
C ILE A 235 2.00 -4.35 -3.70
N ARG A 236 1.99 -3.05 -3.89
CA ARG A 236 2.16 -2.41 -5.19
C ARG A 236 3.54 -2.65 -5.75
N ASP A 237 4.58 -2.50 -4.92
CA ASP A 237 5.95 -2.79 -5.33
C ASP A 237 6.10 -4.26 -5.78
N GLU A 238 5.47 -5.20 -5.06
CA GLU A 238 5.42 -6.61 -5.47
C GLU A 238 4.66 -6.78 -6.81
N ALA A 239 3.56 -6.05 -7.02
CA ALA A 239 2.81 -6.09 -8.28
C ALA A 239 3.64 -5.56 -9.46
N ASP A 240 4.44 -4.51 -9.24
CA ASP A 240 5.33 -3.95 -10.25
C ASP A 240 6.44 -4.93 -10.63
N GLU A 241 7.03 -5.67 -9.67
CA GLU A 241 7.97 -6.77 -9.97
C GLU A 241 7.32 -7.88 -10.85
N TRP A 242 6.08 -8.26 -10.55
CA TRP A 242 5.37 -9.24 -11.37
C TRP A 242 5.03 -8.70 -12.76
N HIS A 243 4.79 -7.39 -12.86
CA HIS A 243 4.60 -6.74 -14.16
C HIS A 243 5.88 -6.78 -15.02
N GLU A 244 7.04 -6.49 -14.44
CA GLU A 244 8.33 -6.62 -15.15
C GLU A 244 8.55 -8.04 -15.65
N LYS A 245 8.37 -9.04 -14.79
CA LYS A 245 8.47 -10.46 -15.18
C LYS A 245 7.47 -10.85 -16.28
N PHE A 246 6.27 -10.27 -16.26
CA PHE A 246 5.27 -10.45 -17.33
C PHE A 246 5.77 -9.89 -18.66
N VAL A 247 6.27 -8.65 -18.68
CA VAL A 247 6.79 -7.99 -19.87
C VAL A 247 7.95 -8.79 -20.47
N GLU A 248 8.90 -9.22 -19.64
CA GLU A 248 10.03 -10.06 -20.07
C GLU A 248 9.57 -11.35 -20.77
N ALA A 249 8.56 -12.02 -20.19
CA ALA A 249 8.04 -13.26 -20.77
C ALA A 249 7.32 -13.00 -22.11
N GLN A 250 6.60 -11.90 -22.21
CA GLN A 250 5.90 -11.50 -23.43
C GLN A 250 6.88 -11.15 -24.52
N GLU A 251 7.89 -10.33 -24.25
CA GLU A 251 8.94 -9.98 -25.24
C GLU A 251 9.73 -11.21 -25.71
N ALA A 252 10.00 -12.15 -24.79
CA ALA A 252 10.64 -13.41 -25.19
C ALA A 252 9.73 -14.28 -26.08
N ALA A 253 8.42 -14.32 -25.80
CA ALA A 253 7.46 -15.03 -26.64
C ALA A 253 7.35 -14.39 -28.03
N ASP A 254 7.35 -13.07 -28.11
CA ASP A 254 7.26 -12.32 -29.35
C ASP A 254 8.52 -12.56 -30.22
N ARG A 255 9.71 -12.58 -29.65
CA ARG A 255 10.96 -12.95 -30.34
C ARG A 255 10.87 -14.35 -30.94
N HIS A 256 10.42 -15.36 -30.19
CA HIS A 256 10.23 -16.70 -30.72
C HIS A 256 9.13 -16.78 -31.78
N HIS A 257 8.13 -15.93 -31.71
CA HIS A 257 7.09 -15.81 -32.73
C HIS A 257 7.68 -15.24 -34.05
N GLU A 258 8.47 -14.20 -33.96
CA GLU A 258 9.16 -13.63 -35.15
C GLU A 258 10.05 -14.65 -35.82
N ASP A 259 10.86 -15.36 -35.03
CA ASP A 259 11.73 -16.44 -35.57
C ASP A 259 10.90 -17.56 -36.20
N PHE A 260 9.81 -17.95 -35.58
CA PHE A 260 8.87 -18.91 -36.15
C PHE A 260 8.32 -18.47 -37.51
N VAL A 261 7.92 -17.21 -37.64
CA VAL A 261 7.42 -16.62 -38.89
C VAL A 261 8.52 -16.62 -39.98
N ARG A 262 9.77 -16.30 -39.61
CA ARG A 262 10.92 -16.35 -40.53
C ARG A 262 11.15 -17.77 -41.07
N VAL A 263 11.14 -18.78 -40.20
CA VAL A 263 11.28 -20.20 -40.60
C VAL A 263 10.11 -20.63 -41.49
N GLN A 264 8.89 -20.26 -41.17
CA GLN A 264 7.71 -20.55 -41.98
C GLN A 264 7.79 -19.92 -43.39
N LYS A 265 8.33 -18.72 -43.48
CA LYS A 265 8.54 -18.06 -44.77
C LYS A 265 9.54 -18.83 -45.60
N ARG A 266 10.69 -19.23 -45.05
CA ARG A 266 11.72 -20.01 -45.74
C ARG A 266 11.21 -21.37 -46.21
N LEU A 267 10.44 -22.07 -45.36
CA LEU A 267 9.80 -23.33 -45.75
C LEU A 267 8.87 -23.18 -46.96
N ARG A 268 8.08 -22.10 -47.02
CA ARG A 268 7.23 -21.84 -48.21
C ARG A 268 8.02 -21.50 -49.45
N GLU A 269 9.18 -20.87 -49.31
CA GLU A 269 10.09 -20.60 -50.43
C GLU A 269 10.67 -21.91 -50.97
N MET A 270 11.16 -22.80 -50.10
CA MET A 270 11.65 -24.13 -50.46
C MET A 270 10.58 -25.00 -51.13
N ASP A 271 9.34 -24.98 -50.62
CA ASP A 271 8.23 -25.68 -51.26
C ASP A 271 7.98 -25.20 -52.70
N LYS A 272 8.04 -23.89 -52.91
CA LYS A 272 7.89 -23.31 -54.27
C LYS A 272 9.09 -23.62 -55.18
N GLU A 273 10.28 -23.65 -54.63
CA GLU A 273 11.49 -24.04 -55.37
C GLU A 273 11.40 -25.50 -55.81
N GLU A 274 11.06 -26.43 -54.93
CA GLU A 274 10.82 -27.84 -55.22
C GLU A 274 9.70 -28.06 -56.26
N GLU A 275 8.63 -27.28 -56.19
CA GLU A 275 7.53 -27.38 -57.15
C GLU A 275 7.96 -26.91 -58.54
N ARG A 276 8.72 -25.83 -58.65
CA ARG A 276 9.29 -25.33 -59.90
C ARG A 276 10.25 -26.31 -60.47
N GLU A 277 11.13 -26.90 -59.66
CA GLU A 277 12.09 -27.94 -60.14
C GLU A 277 11.33 -29.17 -60.68
N ARG A 278 10.29 -29.63 -59.97
CA ARG A 278 9.45 -30.74 -60.45
C ARG A 278 8.68 -30.40 -61.71
N GLU A 279 8.24 -29.17 -61.88
CA GLU A 279 7.57 -28.73 -63.11
C GLU A 279 8.58 -28.69 -64.26
N SER A 280 9.79 -28.12 -64.03
CA SER A 280 10.85 -28.08 -65.00
C SER A 280 11.30 -29.50 -65.49
N GLU A 281 11.52 -30.42 -64.52
CA GLU A 281 11.83 -31.82 -64.87
C GLU A 281 10.69 -32.50 -65.63
N ARG A 282 9.43 -32.20 -65.37
CA ARG A 282 8.30 -32.75 -66.12
C ARG A 282 8.20 -32.16 -67.49
N GLU A 283 8.51 -30.88 -67.67
CA GLU A 283 8.56 -30.24 -68.99
C GLU A 283 9.72 -30.77 -69.80
N GLU A 284 10.92 -30.93 -69.25
CA GLU A 284 12.06 -31.52 -69.90
C GLU A 284 11.76 -32.95 -70.34
N LYS A 285 11.22 -33.80 -69.48
CA LYS A 285 10.83 -35.17 -69.84
C LYS A 285 9.75 -35.22 -70.94
N ARG A 286 8.84 -34.21 -70.96
CA ARG A 286 7.82 -34.10 -72.01
C ARG A 286 8.46 -33.70 -73.36
N GLU A 287 9.40 -32.73 -73.29
CA GLU A 287 10.10 -32.30 -74.49
C GLU A 287 10.98 -33.41 -75.05
N GLU A 288 11.71 -34.13 -74.17
CA GLU A 288 12.49 -35.32 -74.61
C GLU A 288 11.58 -36.39 -75.23
N ALA A 289 10.46 -36.75 -74.59
CA ALA A 289 9.51 -37.70 -75.14
C ALA A 289 8.88 -37.22 -76.45
N LYS A 290 8.71 -35.92 -76.67
CA LYS A 290 8.22 -35.36 -77.93
C LYS A 290 9.30 -35.45 -78.99
N ARG A 291 10.57 -35.14 -78.69
CA ARG A 291 11.69 -35.27 -79.63
C ARG A 291 11.89 -36.75 -80.08
N GLU A 292 11.89 -37.64 -79.07
CA GLU A 292 11.97 -39.08 -79.37
C GLU A 292 10.80 -39.57 -80.32
N ALA A 293 9.57 -39.07 -79.98
CA ALA A 293 8.42 -39.42 -80.82
C ALA A 293 8.47 -38.78 -82.22
N GLU A 294 9.00 -37.54 -82.33
CA GLU A 294 9.23 -36.91 -83.63
C GLU A 294 10.32 -37.66 -84.47
N GLU A 295 11.39 -38.10 -83.84
CA GLU A 295 12.44 -38.94 -84.52
C GLU A 295 11.84 -40.28 -85.00
N ILE A 296 11.06 -40.95 -84.13
CA ILE A 296 10.36 -42.19 -84.48
C ILE A 296 9.38 -41.95 -85.65
N TYR A 297 8.63 -40.84 -85.63
CA TYR A 297 7.70 -40.45 -86.67
C TYR A 297 8.43 -40.15 -88.03
N GLN A 298 9.63 -39.55 -87.96
CA GLN A 298 10.47 -39.30 -89.14
C GLN A 298 10.97 -40.65 -89.71
N SER A 299 11.49 -41.55 -88.89
CA SER A 299 11.92 -42.89 -89.28
C SER A 299 10.78 -43.70 -89.90
N PHE A 300 9.58 -43.57 -89.38
CA PHE A 300 8.42 -44.19 -90.04
C PHE A 300 8.08 -43.60 -91.39
N LYS A 301 8.23 -42.30 -91.59
CA LYS A 301 8.07 -41.69 -92.94
C LYS A 301 9.14 -42.16 -93.98
N ASP A 302 10.34 -42.48 -93.49
CA ASP A 302 11.45 -42.96 -94.30
C ASP A 302 11.33 -44.47 -94.60
N GLY A 303 10.26 -45.13 -94.11
CA GLY A 303 9.94 -46.53 -94.50
C GLY A 303 10.36 -47.58 -93.50
N GLU A 304 10.79 -47.22 -92.29
CA GLU A 304 11.11 -48.19 -91.23
C GLU A 304 9.84 -48.77 -90.58
N THR A 305 9.93 -50.03 -90.14
CA THR A 305 8.84 -50.68 -89.43
C THR A 305 8.82 -50.36 -87.99
N LEU A 306 7.68 -49.83 -87.46
CA LEU A 306 7.48 -49.46 -86.06
C LEU A 306 7.31 -50.67 -85.16
N ASP A 307 7.98 -50.70 -84.02
CA ASP A 307 7.75 -51.67 -82.96
C ASP A 307 6.57 -51.23 -82.10
N THR A 308 6.00 -52.12 -81.26
CA THR A 308 4.85 -51.84 -80.40
C THR A 308 5.15 -50.73 -79.35
N GLU A 309 6.42 -50.64 -78.95
CA GLU A 309 6.88 -49.55 -78.04
C GLU A 309 6.88 -48.18 -78.73
N ASP A 310 7.30 -48.12 -79.98
CA ASP A 310 7.30 -46.93 -80.81
C ASP A 310 5.91 -46.38 -81.05
N LEU A 311 4.93 -47.28 -81.31
CA LEU A 311 3.55 -46.94 -81.45
C LEU A 311 2.98 -46.34 -80.20
N MET A 312 3.31 -46.84 -78.95
CA MET A 312 2.89 -46.28 -77.67
C MET A 312 3.53 -44.90 -77.41
N LYS A 313 4.78 -44.70 -77.81
CA LYS A 313 5.46 -43.42 -77.73
C LYS A 313 4.82 -42.35 -78.62
N LEU A 314 4.50 -42.68 -79.86
CA LEU A 314 3.79 -41.80 -80.78
C LEU A 314 2.37 -41.47 -80.32
N GLN A 315 1.65 -42.41 -79.75
CA GLN A 315 0.32 -42.18 -79.20
C GLN A 315 0.32 -41.27 -77.92
N LYS A 316 1.31 -41.43 -77.02
CA LYS A 316 1.51 -40.54 -75.86
C LYS A 316 1.92 -39.13 -76.27
N ALA A 317 2.62 -38.96 -77.35
CA ALA A 317 3.04 -37.67 -77.93
C ALA A 317 1.92 -36.99 -78.75
N GLY A 318 0.81 -37.69 -79.02
CA GLY A 318 -0.29 -37.18 -79.84
C GLY A 318 0.05 -37.02 -81.33
N LEU A 319 1.01 -37.85 -81.89
CA LEU A 319 1.44 -37.84 -83.26
C LEU A 319 0.81 -38.98 -84.09
N LEU A 320 -0.02 -39.81 -83.49
CA LEU A 320 -0.84 -40.84 -84.07
C LEU A 320 -2.29 -40.64 -83.72
#